data_f176d85e0d168d0097bf7318bf501a63
#
_entry.id   f176d85e0d168d0097bf7318bf501a63
#
_cell.length_a   1.000
_cell.length_b   1.000
_cell.length_c   1.000
_cell.angle_alpha   90.00
_cell.angle_beta   90.00
_cell.angle_gamma   90.00
#
_symmetry.space_group_name_H-M   'P 1'
#
loop_
_entity.id
_entity.type
_entity.pdbx_description
1 polymer ?
#
loop_
_entity_poly.entity_id
_entity_poly.type
_entity_poly.pdbx_seq_one_letter_code
_entity_poly.pdbx_strand_id
1 'polypeptide(L)'
;MKKKIIIYGGSSNIARELIKFLKKDNVYFIIFCRKKDQVLEFFQDEKIDNESFEIFEVDLLNLSSNIDVVRKMKNDIEGLVWIAGSSGDPILEFNNDKECENNIKINFLHPIIIINKIISKLDVNKKTFVSVLTSVAGLRGRSKRLFYCSAKAGMISYLSGLRQKFSKTNTRVITIVPGYMSTKPFNINSPKFLITSPQKAAQIIYKSIYSNKEIVYISNVWRFIMYFINLIPEKIFKNLKF
;
A
#
# COMPACT_ATOMS: atom_id res chain seq x y z
N MET A 1 19.46 -18.21 -5.02
CA MET A 1 18.13 -18.33 -4.42
C MET A 1 17.24 -17.19 -4.92
N LYS A 2 15.92 -17.43 -5.13
CA LYS A 2 14.95 -16.39 -5.52
C LYS A 2 14.76 -15.40 -4.36
N LYS A 3 14.62 -14.11 -4.66
CA LYS A 3 14.28 -13.08 -3.66
C LYS A 3 12.85 -13.28 -3.20
N LYS A 4 12.60 -13.42 -1.90
CA LYS A 4 11.24 -13.58 -1.36
C LYS A 4 10.60 -12.23 -1.08
N ILE A 5 9.53 -11.92 -1.80
CA ILE A 5 8.78 -10.67 -1.66
C ILE A 5 7.32 -10.96 -1.31
N ILE A 6 6.88 -10.38 -0.20
CA ILE A 6 5.47 -10.39 0.20
C ILE A 6 4.74 -9.26 -0.51
N ILE A 7 3.57 -9.56 -1.10
CA ILE A 7 2.66 -8.57 -1.67
C ILE A 7 1.28 -8.70 -1.01
N TYR A 8 0.91 -7.70 -0.20
CA TYR A 8 -0.44 -7.58 0.34
C TYR A 8 -1.36 -6.81 -0.59
N GLY A 9 -2.49 -7.41 -0.97
CA GLY A 9 -3.42 -6.86 -1.96
C GLY A 9 -3.15 -7.34 -3.38
N GLY A 10 -2.69 -8.58 -3.53
CA GLY A 10 -2.28 -9.20 -4.80
C GLY A 10 -3.33 -9.21 -5.91
N SER A 11 -4.62 -9.16 -5.58
CA SER A 11 -5.72 -9.08 -6.57
C SER A 11 -5.94 -7.66 -7.14
N SER A 12 -5.23 -6.63 -6.64
CA SER A 12 -5.36 -5.27 -7.17
C SER A 12 -4.66 -5.08 -8.52
N ASN A 13 -5.19 -4.19 -9.37
CA ASN A 13 -4.58 -3.88 -10.66
C ASN A 13 -3.13 -3.36 -10.52
N ILE A 14 -2.82 -2.60 -9.45
CA ILE A 14 -1.45 -2.13 -9.19
C ILE A 14 -0.53 -3.30 -8.86
N ALA A 15 -0.99 -4.27 -8.04
CA ALA A 15 -0.20 -5.44 -7.68
C ALA A 15 0.09 -6.32 -8.92
N ARG A 16 -0.92 -6.56 -9.75
CA ARG A 16 -0.76 -7.32 -11.00
C ARG A 16 0.28 -6.68 -11.91
N GLU A 17 0.20 -5.38 -12.12
CA GLU A 17 1.20 -4.66 -12.92
C GLU A 17 2.60 -4.67 -12.27
N LEU A 18 2.68 -4.57 -10.94
CA LEU A 18 3.96 -4.66 -10.24
C LEU A 18 4.61 -6.04 -10.37
N ILE A 19 3.82 -7.11 -10.29
CA ILE A 19 4.29 -8.49 -10.47
C ILE A 19 4.90 -8.68 -11.87
N LYS A 20 4.33 -8.07 -12.93
CA LYS A 20 4.90 -8.09 -14.28
C LYS A 20 6.31 -7.48 -14.36
N PHE A 21 6.60 -6.46 -13.55
CA PHE A 21 7.95 -5.92 -13.45
C PHE A 21 8.87 -6.84 -12.63
N LEU A 22 8.41 -7.29 -11.45
CA LEU A 22 9.20 -8.07 -10.51
C LEU A 22 9.54 -9.48 -11.02
N LYS A 23 8.72 -10.10 -11.88
CA LYS A 23 8.98 -11.44 -12.41
C LYS A 23 10.31 -11.54 -13.17
N LYS A 24 10.86 -10.39 -13.62
CA LYS A 24 12.15 -10.31 -14.31
C LYS A 24 13.35 -10.41 -13.36
N ASP A 25 13.13 -10.28 -12.05
CA ASP A 25 14.18 -10.15 -11.03
C ASP A 25 14.40 -11.44 -10.22
N ASN A 26 13.96 -12.58 -10.74
CA ASN A 26 14.07 -13.87 -10.06
C ASN A 26 13.44 -13.86 -8.65
N VAL A 27 12.17 -13.43 -8.58
CA VAL A 27 11.41 -13.29 -7.33
C VAL A 27 10.58 -14.54 -7.04
N TYR A 28 10.53 -14.93 -5.76
CA TYR A 28 9.53 -15.81 -5.20
C TYR A 28 8.42 -14.97 -4.56
N PHE A 29 7.21 -15.08 -5.07
CA PHE A 29 6.08 -14.26 -4.65
C PHE A 29 5.32 -14.89 -3.49
N ILE A 30 5.10 -14.15 -2.41
CA ILE A 30 4.21 -14.52 -1.31
C ILE A 30 3.04 -13.54 -1.34
N ILE A 31 1.91 -14.01 -1.85
CA ILE A 31 0.77 -13.15 -2.17
C ILE A 31 -0.33 -13.29 -1.11
N PHE A 32 -0.76 -12.17 -0.55
CA PHE A 32 -1.94 -12.08 0.30
C PHE A 32 -3.06 -11.35 -0.45
N CYS A 33 -4.22 -11.98 -0.58
CA CYS A 33 -5.36 -11.43 -1.33
C CYS A 33 -6.69 -11.95 -0.79
N ARG A 34 -7.80 -11.29 -1.16
CA ARG A 34 -9.17 -11.73 -0.83
C ARG A 34 -9.78 -12.68 -1.86
N LYS A 35 -9.18 -12.79 -3.03
CA LYS A 35 -9.70 -13.55 -4.17
C LYS A 35 -8.56 -14.35 -4.79
N LYS A 36 -8.32 -15.53 -4.25
CA LYS A 36 -7.20 -16.39 -4.65
C LYS A 36 -7.30 -16.79 -6.12
N ASP A 37 -8.48 -17.19 -6.58
CA ASP A 37 -8.67 -17.65 -7.95
C ASP A 37 -8.30 -16.60 -9.00
N GLN A 38 -8.64 -15.33 -8.75
CA GLN A 38 -8.28 -14.23 -9.65
C GLN A 38 -6.76 -13.99 -9.73
N VAL A 39 -6.01 -14.34 -8.70
CA VAL A 39 -4.55 -14.24 -8.70
C VAL A 39 -3.95 -15.45 -9.39
N LEU A 40 -4.51 -16.64 -9.19
CA LEU A 40 -4.09 -17.86 -9.89
C LEU A 40 -4.27 -17.74 -11.40
N GLU A 41 -5.45 -17.31 -11.85
CA GLU A 41 -5.74 -17.05 -13.27
C GLU A 41 -4.73 -16.06 -13.86
N PHE A 42 -4.49 -14.93 -13.19
CA PHE A 42 -3.49 -13.94 -13.60
C PHE A 42 -2.07 -14.53 -13.67
N PHE A 43 -1.67 -15.42 -12.74
CA PHE A 43 -0.35 -16.06 -12.75
C PHE A 43 -0.20 -17.04 -13.90
N GLN A 44 -1.27 -17.76 -14.25
CA GLN A 44 -1.32 -18.63 -15.43
C GLN A 44 -1.18 -17.82 -16.72
N ASP A 45 -1.95 -16.73 -16.88
CA ASP A 45 -1.88 -15.84 -18.06
C ASP A 45 -0.48 -15.25 -18.24
N GLU A 46 0.16 -14.85 -17.13
CA GLU A 46 1.51 -14.30 -17.13
C GLU A 46 2.62 -15.36 -17.19
N LYS A 47 2.26 -16.65 -17.26
CA LYS A 47 3.19 -17.80 -17.29
C LYS A 47 4.22 -17.75 -16.14
N ILE A 48 3.73 -17.44 -14.93
CA ILE A 48 4.56 -17.49 -13.72
C ILE A 48 4.62 -18.95 -13.26
N ASP A 49 5.83 -19.44 -13.09
CA ASP A 49 6.11 -20.81 -12.67
C ASP A 49 5.49 -21.09 -11.29
N ASN A 50 4.76 -22.22 -11.18
CA ASN A 50 4.07 -22.64 -9.95
C ASN A 50 5.01 -22.83 -8.74
N GLU A 51 6.29 -23.11 -8.98
CA GLU A 51 7.31 -23.20 -7.94
C GLU A 51 7.86 -21.81 -7.51
N SER A 52 7.30 -20.74 -8.05
CA SER A 52 7.76 -19.37 -7.81
C SER A 52 6.84 -18.54 -6.95
N PHE A 53 5.77 -19.15 -6.40
CA PHE A 53 4.83 -18.39 -5.56
C PHE A 53 4.07 -19.24 -4.54
N GLU A 54 3.57 -18.55 -3.52
CA GLU A 54 2.52 -18.99 -2.60
C GLU A 54 1.42 -17.94 -2.53
N ILE A 55 0.14 -18.37 -2.46
CA ILE A 55 -1.01 -17.47 -2.37
C ILE A 55 -1.83 -17.81 -1.14
N PHE A 56 -2.01 -16.82 -0.27
CA PHE A 56 -2.83 -16.89 0.93
C PHE A 56 -4.11 -16.06 0.74
N GLU A 57 -5.26 -16.73 0.84
CA GLU A 57 -6.54 -16.04 0.86
C GLU A 57 -6.80 -15.52 2.27
N VAL A 58 -6.93 -14.20 2.40
CA VAL A 58 -7.08 -13.52 3.69
C VAL A 58 -8.01 -12.32 3.58
N ASP A 59 -8.77 -12.06 4.64
CA ASP A 59 -9.49 -10.81 4.85
C ASP A 59 -8.75 -9.97 5.90
N LEU A 60 -8.48 -8.70 5.58
CA LEU A 60 -7.84 -7.76 6.52
C LEU A 60 -8.70 -7.51 7.77
N LEU A 61 -10.00 -7.73 7.74
CA LEU A 61 -10.84 -7.65 8.93
C LEU A 61 -10.62 -8.83 9.90
N ASN A 62 -10.13 -9.96 9.41
CA ASN A 62 -9.75 -11.11 10.25
C ASN A 62 -8.26 -11.04 10.61
N LEU A 63 -7.93 -10.26 11.64
CA LEU A 63 -6.55 -10.03 12.06
C LEU A 63 -5.82 -11.31 12.49
N SER A 64 -6.51 -12.20 13.24
CA SER A 64 -5.91 -13.44 13.76
C SER A 64 -5.45 -14.36 12.62
N SER A 65 -6.30 -14.61 11.63
CA SER A 65 -5.95 -15.40 10.45
C SER A 65 -4.71 -14.87 9.72
N ASN A 66 -4.63 -13.54 9.53
CA ASN A 66 -3.46 -12.91 8.91
C ASN A 66 -2.18 -13.14 9.73
N ILE A 67 -2.25 -12.97 11.06
CA ILE A 67 -1.11 -13.17 11.96
C ILE A 67 -0.65 -14.62 11.96
N ASP A 68 -1.57 -15.58 11.96
CA ASP A 68 -1.25 -17.01 11.99
C ASP A 68 -0.50 -17.46 10.74
N VAL A 69 -0.87 -16.94 9.57
CA VAL A 69 -0.13 -17.18 8.33
C VAL A 69 1.29 -16.60 8.44
N VAL A 70 1.43 -15.34 8.87
CA VAL A 70 2.75 -14.69 8.98
C VAL A 70 3.64 -15.39 10.01
N ARG A 71 3.11 -15.87 11.13
CA ARG A 71 3.88 -16.60 12.17
C ARG A 71 4.55 -17.86 11.64
N LYS A 72 3.90 -18.57 10.71
CA LYS A 72 4.41 -19.81 10.11
C LYS A 72 5.51 -19.58 9.06
N MET A 73 5.70 -18.35 8.60
CA MET A 73 6.73 -18.02 7.61
C MET A 73 8.15 -18.11 8.18
N LYS A 74 9.10 -18.44 7.30
CA LYS A 74 10.54 -18.42 7.63
C LYS A 74 11.06 -16.98 7.71
N ASN A 75 12.21 -16.80 8.38
CA ASN A 75 12.89 -15.52 8.56
C ASN A 75 13.85 -15.25 7.37
N ASP A 76 13.36 -15.32 6.14
CA ASP A 76 14.14 -15.18 4.92
C ASP A 76 13.48 -14.23 3.90
N ILE A 77 12.62 -13.35 4.38
CA ILE A 77 11.89 -12.38 3.56
C ILE A 77 12.81 -11.20 3.22
N GLU A 78 12.87 -10.83 1.95
CA GLU A 78 13.69 -9.69 1.49
C GLU A 78 12.86 -8.41 1.28
N GLY A 79 11.54 -8.52 1.12
CA GLY A 79 10.73 -7.34 0.93
C GLY A 79 9.24 -7.52 1.21
N LEU A 80 8.62 -6.41 1.58
CA LEU A 80 7.17 -6.28 1.69
C LEU A 80 6.69 -5.14 0.79
N VAL A 81 5.68 -5.40 -0.04
CA VAL A 81 4.90 -4.37 -0.72
C VAL A 81 3.45 -4.45 -0.22
N TRP A 82 3.01 -3.42 0.48
CA TRP A 82 1.65 -3.30 0.98
C TRP A 82 0.82 -2.39 0.09
N ILE A 83 -0.11 -2.97 -0.67
CA ILE A 83 -1.01 -2.26 -1.58
C ILE A 83 -2.45 -2.31 -1.08
N ALA A 84 -2.76 -3.29 -0.21
CA ALA A 84 -4.09 -3.50 0.30
C ALA A 84 -4.65 -2.28 1.05
N GLY A 85 -5.94 -2.05 0.86
CA GLY A 85 -6.70 -0.98 1.50
C GLY A 85 -8.07 -0.81 0.85
N SER A 86 -8.90 -0.01 1.47
CA SER A 86 -10.24 0.35 0.95
C SER A 86 -10.45 1.85 1.05
N SER A 87 -11.06 2.44 0.02
CA SER A 87 -11.46 3.85 0.11
C SER A 87 -12.72 4.05 0.97
N GLY A 88 -13.46 2.98 1.27
CA GLY A 88 -14.75 3.07 1.94
C GLY A 88 -15.83 3.78 1.13
N ASP A 89 -17.01 3.92 1.71
CA ASP A 89 -18.08 4.80 1.24
C ASP A 89 -18.24 5.97 2.22
N PRO A 90 -18.01 7.23 1.78
CA PRO A 90 -18.02 8.38 2.66
C PRO A 90 -19.35 8.63 3.36
N ILE A 91 -20.48 8.29 2.74
CA ILE A 91 -21.82 8.48 3.28
C ILE A 91 -22.09 7.44 4.36
N LEU A 92 -21.77 6.18 4.08
CA LEU A 92 -21.95 5.08 5.03
C LEU A 92 -21.04 5.24 6.25
N GLU A 93 -19.77 5.62 6.04
CA GLU A 93 -18.79 5.79 7.11
C GLU A 93 -19.23 6.83 8.15
N PHE A 94 -19.86 7.93 7.74
CA PHE A 94 -20.27 8.98 8.66
C PHE A 94 -21.51 8.61 9.51
N ASN A 95 -22.36 7.73 8.99
CA ASN A 95 -23.64 7.37 9.62
C ASN A 95 -23.64 5.94 10.21
N ASN A 96 -22.52 5.22 10.14
CA ASN A 96 -22.44 3.82 10.57
C ASN A 96 -21.09 3.54 11.25
N ASP A 97 -21.13 3.39 12.57
CA ASP A 97 -19.94 3.15 13.40
C ASP A 97 -19.16 1.93 12.94
N LYS A 98 -19.82 0.90 12.46
CA LYS A 98 -19.19 -0.32 11.95
C LYS A 98 -18.36 -0.07 10.70
N GLU A 99 -18.87 0.74 9.78
CA GLU A 99 -18.12 1.12 8.56
C GLU A 99 -16.94 2.03 8.89
N CYS A 100 -17.11 2.94 9.85
CA CYS A 100 -16.02 3.75 10.39
C CYS A 100 -14.91 2.87 10.97
N GLU A 101 -15.28 1.95 11.87
CA GLU A 101 -14.35 0.99 12.50
C GLU A 101 -13.64 0.14 11.45
N ASN A 102 -14.38 -0.40 10.48
CA ASN A 102 -13.83 -1.20 9.38
C ASN A 102 -12.82 -0.42 8.53
N ASN A 103 -13.11 0.86 8.24
CA ASN A 103 -12.18 1.70 7.47
C ASN A 103 -10.86 1.89 8.22
N ILE A 104 -10.91 2.21 9.51
CA ILE A 104 -9.71 2.34 10.35
C ILE A 104 -8.97 1.02 10.47
N LYS A 105 -9.66 -0.09 10.69
CA LYS A 105 -9.06 -1.44 10.75
C LYS A 105 -8.34 -1.79 9.47
N ILE A 106 -8.98 -1.64 8.31
CA ILE A 106 -8.42 -2.05 7.01
C ILE A 106 -7.27 -1.15 6.57
N ASN A 107 -7.35 0.17 6.81
CA ASN A 107 -6.37 1.12 6.27
C ASN A 107 -5.26 1.51 7.23
N PHE A 108 -5.37 1.16 8.52
CA PHE A 108 -4.39 1.57 9.53
C PHE A 108 -4.12 0.47 10.58
N LEU A 109 -5.08 0.14 11.45
CA LEU A 109 -4.80 -0.66 12.64
C LEU A 109 -4.27 -2.06 12.32
N HIS A 110 -4.99 -2.83 11.49
CA HIS A 110 -4.58 -4.19 11.15
C HIS A 110 -3.30 -4.21 10.29
N PRO A 111 -3.17 -3.34 9.26
CA PRO A 111 -1.91 -3.19 8.53
C PRO A 111 -0.69 -2.99 9.42
N ILE A 112 -0.70 -2.05 10.37
CA ILE A 112 0.49 -1.79 11.20
C ILE A 112 0.84 -2.98 12.10
N ILE A 113 -0.16 -3.70 12.63
CA ILE A 113 0.06 -4.91 13.43
C ILE A 113 0.69 -6.02 12.56
N ILE A 114 0.13 -6.26 11.37
CA ILE A 114 0.62 -7.29 10.45
C ILE A 114 2.02 -6.93 9.92
N ILE A 115 2.24 -5.67 9.53
CA ILE A 115 3.56 -5.17 9.08
C ILE A 115 4.62 -5.41 10.16
N ASN A 116 4.33 -5.11 11.43
CA ASN A 116 5.25 -5.38 12.53
C ASN A 116 5.60 -6.87 12.65
N LYS A 117 4.64 -7.77 12.42
CA LYS A 117 4.91 -9.22 12.41
C LYS A 117 5.73 -9.65 11.19
N ILE A 118 5.50 -9.05 10.02
CA ILE A 118 6.30 -9.33 8.82
C ILE A 118 7.73 -8.82 8.97
N ILE A 119 7.92 -7.65 9.59
CA ILE A 119 9.27 -7.08 9.83
C ILE A 119 10.14 -8.05 10.61
N SER A 120 9.58 -8.80 11.57
CA SER A 120 10.35 -9.83 12.32
C SER A 120 10.74 -11.04 11.47
N LYS A 121 10.26 -11.14 10.24
CA LYS A 121 10.58 -12.18 9.25
C LYS A 121 11.57 -11.72 8.17
N LEU A 122 11.93 -10.42 8.18
CA LEU A 122 12.92 -9.91 7.23
C LEU A 122 14.29 -10.50 7.51
N ASP A 123 15.03 -10.79 6.45
CA ASP A 123 16.41 -11.28 6.54
C ASP A 123 17.35 -10.13 6.92
N VAL A 124 17.73 -10.06 8.18
CA VAL A 124 18.61 -9.00 8.71
C VAL A 124 19.99 -8.95 8.07
N ASN A 125 20.44 -10.04 7.43
CA ASN A 125 21.74 -10.11 6.76
C ASN A 125 21.71 -9.55 5.35
N LYS A 126 20.53 -9.21 4.82
CA LYS A 126 20.34 -8.70 3.47
C LYS A 126 19.81 -7.27 3.46
N LYS A 127 19.94 -6.60 2.31
CA LYS A 127 19.21 -5.36 2.06
C LYS A 127 17.74 -5.68 1.87
N THR A 128 16.92 -5.27 2.82
CA THR A 128 15.47 -5.51 2.84
C THR A 128 14.67 -4.22 2.68
N PHE A 129 13.37 -4.34 2.38
CA PHE A 129 12.51 -3.17 2.29
C PHE A 129 11.07 -3.43 2.75
N VAL A 130 10.43 -2.37 3.23
CA VAL A 130 8.99 -2.28 3.51
C VAL A 130 8.42 -1.12 2.71
N SER A 131 7.67 -1.41 1.65
CA SER A 131 7.04 -0.42 0.76
C SER A 131 5.53 -0.41 0.97
N VAL A 132 4.96 0.71 1.36
CA VAL A 132 3.53 0.81 1.71
C VAL A 132 2.83 1.90 0.91
N LEU A 133 1.74 1.51 0.24
CA LEU A 133 0.87 2.42 -0.50
C LEU A 133 -0.03 3.18 0.48
N THR A 134 0.19 4.50 0.57
CA THR A 134 -0.58 5.42 1.38
C THR A 134 -1.58 6.22 0.53
N SER A 135 -1.68 7.52 0.68
CA SER A 135 -2.46 8.42 -0.18
C SER A 135 -2.12 9.88 0.11
N VAL A 136 -2.27 10.76 -0.88
CA VAL A 136 -2.32 12.22 -0.64
C VAL A 136 -3.42 12.62 0.35
N ALA A 137 -4.46 11.79 0.49
CA ALA A 137 -5.52 12.00 1.46
C ALA A 137 -5.04 11.94 2.92
N GLY A 138 -3.91 11.30 3.19
CA GLY A 138 -3.29 11.28 4.51
C GLY A 138 -2.44 12.52 4.84
N LEU A 139 -2.27 13.44 3.89
CA LEU A 139 -1.47 14.65 4.11
C LEU A 139 -2.29 15.84 4.62
N ARG A 140 -3.58 15.87 4.33
CA ARG A 140 -4.53 16.86 4.83
C ARG A 140 -5.93 16.26 4.91
N GLY A 141 -6.63 16.42 6.03
CA GLY A 141 -8.00 15.96 6.22
C GLY A 141 -8.99 16.63 5.26
N ARG A 142 -10.03 15.91 4.84
CA ARG A 142 -11.09 16.42 3.96
C ARG A 142 -12.46 15.97 4.49
N SER A 143 -13.43 16.89 4.46
CA SER A 143 -14.78 16.67 5.01
C SER A 143 -15.49 15.43 4.44
N LYS A 144 -15.28 15.13 3.16
CA LYS A 144 -15.92 13.98 2.49
C LYS A 144 -15.21 12.63 2.72
N ARG A 145 -14.11 12.57 3.49
CA ARG A 145 -13.29 11.35 3.65
C ARG A 145 -12.62 11.31 5.02
N LEU A 146 -13.35 11.61 6.09
CA LEU A 146 -12.79 11.80 7.43
C LEU A 146 -11.97 10.58 7.87
N PHE A 147 -12.58 9.40 7.92
CA PHE A 147 -11.94 8.19 8.43
C PHE A 147 -10.81 7.70 7.54
N TYR A 148 -11.01 7.73 6.22
CA TYR A 148 -9.97 7.37 5.27
C TYR A 148 -8.76 8.30 5.36
N CYS A 149 -8.96 9.62 5.45
CA CYS A 149 -7.87 10.58 5.62
C CYS A 149 -7.12 10.33 6.94
N SER A 150 -7.84 10.13 8.04
CA SER A 150 -7.27 9.85 9.36
C SER A 150 -6.45 8.55 9.36
N ALA A 151 -6.99 7.46 8.79
CA ALA A 151 -6.29 6.19 8.66
C ALA A 151 -4.99 6.32 7.83
N LYS A 152 -5.04 7.04 6.71
CA LYS A 152 -3.87 7.24 5.86
C LYS A 152 -2.85 8.21 6.47
N ALA A 153 -3.29 9.20 7.26
CA ALA A 153 -2.41 10.07 8.05
C ALA A 153 -1.67 9.27 9.13
N GLY A 154 -2.40 8.45 9.90
CA GLY A 154 -1.81 7.53 10.87
C GLY A 154 -0.78 6.60 10.24
N MET A 155 -1.07 6.02 9.06
CA MET A 155 -0.14 5.18 8.33
C MET A 155 1.13 5.94 7.92
N ILE A 156 1.02 7.17 7.43
CA ILE A 156 2.18 8.01 7.05
C ILE A 156 3.05 8.29 8.28
N SER A 157 2.44 8.64 9.41
CA SER A 157 3.13 8.87 10.68
C SER A 157 3.83 7.61 11.19
N TYR A 158 3.15 6.45 11.17
CA TYR A 158 3.73 5.15 11.54
C TYR A 158 4.96 4.83 10.68
N LEU A 159 4.88 4.99 9.36
CA LEU A 159 6.01 4.73 8.45
C LEU A 159 7.18 5.69 8.68
N SER A 160 6.90 6.94 9.06
CA SER A 160 7.95 7.88 9.44
C SER A 160 8.71 7.42 10.69
N GLY A 161 8.00 7.01 11.75
CA GLY A 161 8.61 6.45 12.95
C GLY A 161 9.36 5.13 12.68
N LEU A 162 8.79 4.27 11.82
CA LEU A 162 9.44 3.03 11.43
C LEU A 162 10.76 3.29 10.68
N ARG A 163 10.80 4.29 9.81
CA ARG A 163 12.01 4.72 9.09
C ARG A 163 13.09 5.19 10.06
N GLN A 164 12.72 5.98 11.07
CA GLN A 164 13.64 6.38 12.12
C GLN A 164 14.20 5.18 12.89
N LYS A 165 13.33 4.22 13.25
CA LYS A 165 13.73 3.00 13.96
C LYS A 165 14.74 2.17 13.18
N PHE A 166 14.59 2.09 11.85
CA PHE A 166 15.45 1.28 10.97
C PHE A 166 16.58 2.07 10.31
N SER A 167 16.81 3.33 10.67
CA SER A 167 17.78 4.22 10.02
C SER A 167 19.23 3.71 10.01
N LYS A 168 19.60 2.88 11.01
CA LYS A 168 20.93 2.28 11.16
C LYS A 168 20.98 0.79 10.76
N THR A 169 20.00 0.32 9.99
CA THR A 169 19.92 -1.08 9.55
C THR A 169 19.93 -1.18 8.01
N ASN A 170 19.95 -2.41 7.51
CA ASN A 170 19.82 -2.66 6.09
C ASN A 170 18.37 -2.64 5.57
N THR A 171 17.39 -2.34 6.43
CA THR A 171 15.96 -2.32 6.09
C THR A 171 15.50 -0.90 5.71
N ARG A 172 15.04 -0.73 4.49
CA ARG A 172 14.47 0.55 4.02
C ARG A 172 12.96 0.58 4.19
N VAL A 173 12.43 1.72 4.61
CA VAL A 173 10.98 1.95 4.73
C VAL A 173 10.56 2.99 3.68
N ILE A 174 9.72 2.57 2.74
CA ILE A 174 9.30 3.35 1.57
C ILE A 174 7.82 3.71 1.69
N THR A 175 7.53 5.00 1.79
CA THR A 175 6.17 5.52 1.78
C THR A 175 5.79 5.90 0.35
N ILE A 176 4.85 5.16 -0.25
CA ILE A 176 4.32 5.48 -1.58
C ILE A 176 3.07 6.34 -1.43
N VAL A 177 3.08 7.52 -2.06
CA VAL A 177 2.01 8.50 -1.95
C VAL A 177 1.32 8.69 -3.30
N PRO A 178 0.26 7.91 -3.61
CA PRO A 178 -0.53 8.12 -4.81
C PRO A 178 -1.51 9.28 -4.64
N GLY A 179 -1.81 9.95 -5.77
CA GLY A 179 -2.99 10.77 -5.93
C GLY A 179 -4.18 9.94 -6.44
N TYR A 180 -4.93 10.47 -7.40
CA TYR A 180 -6.02 9.73 -8.03
C TYR A 180 -5.50 8.62 -8.94
N MET A 181 -6.13 7.45 -8.82
CA MET A 181 -5.76 6.25 -9.57
C MET A 181 -6.93 5.78 -10.43
N SER A 182 -6.69 5.40 -11.69
CA SER A 182 -7.72 4.84 -12.57
C SER A 182 -8.04 3.36 -12.28
N THR A 183 -8.15 3.00 -11.00
CA THR A 183 -8.45 1.62 -10.55
C THR A 183 -9.94 1.35 -10.34
N LYS A 184 -10.75 2.40 -10.32
CA LYS A 184 -12.24 2.35 -10.25
C LYS A 184 -12.81 3.29 -11.31
N PRO A 185 -14.07 3.11 -11.74
CA PRO A 185 -14.72 4.11 -12.54
C PRO A 185 -14.75 5.42 -11.75
N PHE A 186 -13.89 6.34 -12.14
CA PHE A 186 -13.82 7.67 -11.58
C PHE A 186 -14.98 8.51 -12.13
N ASN A 187 -15.63 9.26 -11.27
CA ASN A 187 -16.50 10.35 -11.69
C ASN A 187 -15.69 11.27 -12.63
N ILE A 188 -16.21 11.46 -13.82
CA ILE A 188 -15.56 12.00 -15.02
C ILE A 188 -15.04 13.45 -14.85
N ASN A 189 -15.28 14.08 -13.71
CA ASN A 189 -14.98 15.50 -13.46
C ASN A 189 -13.53 15.78 -12.98
N SER A 190 -12.69 14.78 -12.80
CA SER A 190 -11.29 15.03 -12.42
C SER A 190 -10.41 15.18 -13.66
N PRO A 191 -9.58 16.25 -13.74
CA PRO A 191 -8.66 16.44 -14.86
C PRO A 191 -7.77 15.22 -15.08
N LYS A 192 -7.64 14.76 -16.33
CA LYS A 192 -6.89 13.55 -16.69
C LYS A 192 -5.44 13.55 -16.19
N PHE A 193 -4.78 14.70 -16.12
CA PHE A 193 -3.38 14.82 -15.65
C PHE A 193 -3.22 14.55 -14.16
N LEU A 194 -4.30 14.56 -13.38
CA LEU A 194 -4.31 14.19 -11.95
C LEU A 194 -4.47 12.69 -11.73
N ILE A 195 -4.83 11.95 -12.77
CA ILE A 195 -5.13 10.53 -12.68
C ILE A 195 -3.93 9.73 -13.17
N THR A 196 -3.52 8.73 -12.42
CA THR A 196 -2.41 7.85 -12.78
C THR A 196 -2.93 6.43 -13.04
N SER A 197 -2.42 5.78 -14.09
CA SER A 197 -2.75 4.38 -14.39
C SER A 197 -2.07 3.42 -13.40
N PRO A 198 -2.66 2.22 -13.18
CA PRO A 198 -2.04 1.16 -12.37
C PRO A 198 -0.64 0.78 -12.86
N GLN A 199 -0.46 0.70 -14.18
CA GLN A 199 0.82 0.37 -14.78
C GLN A 199 1.91 1.41 -14.45
N LYS A 200 1.62 2.70 -14.60
CA LYS A 200 2.57 3.78 -14.25
C LYS A 200 2.88 3.78 -12.75
N ALA A 201 1.88 3.56 -11.91
CA ALA A 201 2.08 3.44 -10.47
C ALA A 201 3.00 2.26 -10.13
N ALA A 202 2.72 1.09 -10.69
CA ALA A 202 3.53 -0.11 -10.51
C ALA A 202 4.99 0.10 -10.94
N GLN A 203 5.21 0.75 -12.09
CA GLN A 203 6.56 1.09 -12.58
C GLN A 203 7.32 1.99 -11.59
N ILE A 204 6.64 2.97 -10.97
CA ILE A 204 7.25 3.87 -10.00
C ILE A 204 7.53 3.13 -8.69
N ILE A 205 6.61 2.27 -8.22
CA ILE A 205 6.82 1.40 -7.06
C ILE A 205 8.02 0.49 -7.30
N TYR A 206 8.08 -0.19 -8.45
CA TYR A 206 9.20 -1.04 -8.84
C TYR A 206 10.53 -0.28 -8.77
N LYS A 207 10.63 0.89 -9.42
CA LYS A 207 11.84 1.72 -9.38
C LYS A 207 12.19 2.17 -7.95
N SER A 208 11.21 2.41 -7.10
CA SER A 208 11.44 2.84 -5.72
C SER A 208 12.08 1.75 -4.85
N ILE A 209 11.77 0.47 -5.13
CA ILE A 209 12.37 -0.67 -4.43
C ILE A 209 13.89 -0.70 -4.61
N TYR A 210 14.38 -0.27 -5.78
CA TYR A 210 15.81 -0.28 -6.11
C TYR A 210 16.49 1.09 -6.00
N SER A 211 15.76 2.15 -5.60
CA SER A 211 16.31 3.49 -5.40
C SER A 211 16.53 3.80 -3.92
N ASN A 212 17.24 4.88 -3.61
CA ASN A 212 17.41 5.35 -2.23
C ASN A 212 16.27 6.28 -1.75
N LYS A 213 15.17 6.40 -2.52
CA LYS A 213 14.03 7.25 -2.15
C LYS A 213 13.16 6.57 -1.10
N GLU A 214 12.84 7.29 -0.04
CA GLU A 214 12.01 6.77 1.07
C GLU A 214 10.58 7.31 1.03
N ILE A 215 10.36 8.50 0.44
CA ILE A 215 9.03 9.06 0.19
C ILE A 215 8.87 9.27 -1.30
N VAL A 216 7.93 8.56 -1.91
CA VAL A 216 7.75 8.49 -3.35
C VAL A 216 6.33 8.89 -3.74
N TYR A 217 6.18 10.04 -4.36
CA TYR A 217 4.92 10.44 -4.98
C TYR A 217 4.77 9.76 -6.33
N ILE A 218 3.62 9.13 -6.57
CA ILE A 218 3.33 8.49 -7.87
C ILE A 218 3.21 9.55 -9.00
N SER A 219 2.79 10.76 -8.65
CA SER A 219 2.78 11.91 -9.57
C SER A 219 3.38 13.13 -8.89
N ASN A 220 4.37 13.75 -9.53
CA ASN A 220 4.97 14.99 -9.04
C ASN A 220 3.96 16.14 -8.94
N VAL A 221 2.94 16.15 -9.81
CA VAL A 221 1.85 17.14 -9.74
C VAL A 221 1.19 17.12 -8.37
N TRP A 222 0.89 15.93 -7.85
CA TRP A 222 0.31 15.79 -6.52
C TRP A 222 1.26 16.20 -5.39
N ARG A 223 2.57 16.07 -5.57
CA ARG A 223 3.55 16.57 -4.61
C ARG A 223 3.45 18.09 -4.48
N PHE A 224 3.39 18.80 -5.60
CA PHE A 224 3.27 20.27 -5.62
C PHE A 224 1.89 20.71 -5.09
N ILE A 225 0.81 20.11 -5.55
CA ILE A 225 -0.54 20.42 -5.06
C ILE A 225 -0.61 20.28 -3.54
N MET A 226 -0.14 19.18 -2.99
CA MET A 226 -0.21 18.93 -1.54
C MET A 226 0.75 19.84 -0.75
N TYR A 227 1.86 20.24 -1.32
CA TYR A 227 2.73 21.25 -0.71
C TYR A 227 1.96 22.54 -0.47
N PHE A 228 1.29 23.08 -1.49
CA PHE A 228 0.50 24.31 -1.34
C PHE A 228 -0.72 24.13 -0.44
N ILE A 229 -1.43 23.00 -0.56
CA ILE A 229 -2.60 22.72 0.29
C ILE A 229 -2.20 22.71 1.78
N ASN A 230 -1.06 22.13 2.12
CA ASN A 230 -0.59 22.07 3.51
C ASN A 230 -0.17 23.45 4.07
N LEU A 231 0.20 24.40 3.21
CA LEU A 231 0.51 25.78 3.63
C LEU A 231 -0.75 26.62 3.92
N ILE A 232 -1.93 26.18 3.47
CA ILE A 232 -3.18 26.94 3.71
C ILE A 232 -3.52 26.92 5.20
N PRO A 233 -3.63 28.09 5.86
CA PRO A 233 -4.05 28.15 7.26
C PRO A 233 -5.43 27.53 7.48
N GLU A 234 -5.65 26.89 8.62
CA GLU A 234 -6.91 26.18 8.92
C GLU A 234 -8.13 27.10 8.84
N LYS A 235 -7.99 28.38 9.25
CA LYS A 235 -9.05 29.40 9.15
C LYS A 235 -9.57 29.56 7.71
N ILE A 236 -8.70 29.39 6.69
CA ILE A 236 -9.08 29.44 5.28
C ILE A 236 -9.53 28.06 4.81
N PHE A 237 -8.74 27.04 5.12
CA PHE A 237 -8.96 25.67 4.63
C PHE A 237 -10.34 25.10 4.97
N LYS A 238 -10.86 25.35 6.20
CA LYS A 238 -12.17 24.88 6.64
C LYS A 238 -13.35 25.34 5.77
N ASN A 239 -13.18 26.41 5.01
CA ASN A 239 -14.21 26.97 4.13
C ASN A 239 -14.06 26.51 2.66
N LEU A 240 -12.99 25.78 2.33
CA LEU A 240 -12.79 25.26 0.99
C LEU A 240 -13.58 23.96 0.78
N LYS A 241 -14.26 23.87 -0.36
CA LYS A 241 -14.98 22.65 -0.78
C LYS A 241 -14.08 21.85 -1.71
N PHE A 242 -13.64 20.67 -1.25
CA PHE A 242 -12.85 19.70 -2.03
C PHE A 242 -13.64 18.41 -2.28
#